data_395a9958ea8eb2689ee2856090d54487
#
_entry.id   395a9958ea8eb2689ee2856090d54487
#
_cell.length_a   1.000
_cell.length_b   1.000
_cell.length_c   1.000
_cell.angle_alpha   90.00
_cell.angle_beta   90.00
_cell.angle_gamma   90.00
#
_symmetry.space_group_name_H-M   'P 1'
#
loop_
_entity.id
_entity.type
_entity.pdbx_description
1 polymer ?
#
loop_
_entity_poly.entity_id
_entity_poly.type
_entity_poly.pdbx_seq_one_letter_code
_entity_poly.pdbx_strand_id
1 'polypeptide(L)'
;MKPYLKFTLPAALFFMLTYTSCRKTENAPAAAPTSTSTSLNDVAASQIAVNLASSLDGAYGGSNANDGVDSISFDDHHDGPHHGVPNSPLCGFFVDSAVNYTTTNDTLKSHTGGNLTFYFNCDNGRPDGYKAYDSLNTAGTTQKYAFQNLVKQAYTIRCLDNGHTLNGVNGDIYAYVALNFFDTTLKPYIASGNYVLNNLVVDLIDHDITSGTATFQAYGTNNYGSWSLSGTMTFLGNHQAQIVLNNKTYIINLISGQLTSH
;
A
#
# COMPACT_ATOMS: atom_id res chain seq x y z
N MET A 1 12.80 29.40 6.91
CA MET A 1 12.93 28.63 5.67
C MET A 1 12.02 27.44 5.79
N LYS A 2 11.12 27.19 4.82
CA LYS A 2 10.12 26.10 4.92
C LYS A 2 10.76 24.82 4.42
N PRO A 3 10.73 23.70 5.15
CA PRO A 3 11.20 22.42 4.64
C PRO A 3 10.21 21.93 3.58
N TYR A 4 10.68 21.76 2.36
CA TYR A 4 9.96 21.06 1.32
C TYR A 4 10.25 19.56 1.48
N LEU A 5 9.34 18.86 2.17
CA LEU A 5 9.31 17.40 2.13
C LEU A 5 9.00 17.00 0.70
N LYS A 6 10.00 16.54 -0.05
CA LYS A 6 9.80 16.01 -1.40
C LYS A 6 9.23 14.60 -1.27
N PHE A 7 7.93 14.51 -1.07
CA PHE A 7 7.22 13.26 -1.33
C PHE A 7 7.22 13.02 -2.84
N THR A 8 7.99 12.07 -3.28
CA THR A 8 7.84 11.51 -4.62
C THR A 8 6.54 10.73 -4.61
N LEU A 9 5.46 11.34 -5.11
CA LEU A 9 4.19 10.68 -5.33
C LEU A 9 4.45 9.52 -6.30
N PRO A 10 4.29 8.25 -5.89
CA PRO A 10 4.50 7.15 -6.81
C PRO A 10 3.43 7.23 -7.89
N ALA A 11 3.87 7.23 -9.15
CA ALA A 11 3.04 7.14 -10.34
C ALA A 11 2.24 5.82 -10.44
N ALA A 12 2.23 5.03 -9.36
CA ALA A 12 1.65 3.68 -9.27
C ALA A 12 0.13 3.63 -9.52
N LEU A 13 -0.58 4.76 -9.31
CA LEU A 13 -2.03 4.80 -9.60
C LEU A 13 -2.35 4.71 -11.10
N PHE A 14 -1.35 4.92 -11.97
CA PHE A 14 -1.55 4.92 -13.42
C PHE A 14 -1.57 3.53 -14.04
N PHE A 15 -1.08 2.49 -13.35
CA PHE A 15 -0.91 1.16 -13.97
C PHE A 15 -2.15 0.26 -13.93
N MET A 16 -3.15 0.53 -13.10
CA MET A 16 -4.30 -0.37 -13.00
C MET A 16 -5.34 -0.28 -14.12
N LEU A 17 -5.25 0.70 -15.03
CA LEU A 17 -6.29 0.92 -16.04
C LEU A 17 -5.84 0.70 -17.50
N THR A 18 -4.59 0.30 -17.76
CA THR A 18 -4.09 0.23 -19.15
C THR A 18 -3.98 -1.17 -19.77
N TYR A 19 -4.41 -2.23 -19.10
CA TYR A 19 -4.30 -3.59 -19.64
C TYR A 19 -5.54 -4.09 -20.40
N THR A 20 -6.16 -3.24 -21.21
CA THR A 20 -7.02 -3.71 -22.31
C THR A 20 -6.47 -3.24 -23.66
N SER A 21 -5.20 -3.57 -23.95
CA SER A 21 -4.66 -3.41 -25.29
C SER A 21 -4.73 -4.75 -26.02
N CYS A 22 -5.68 -4.87 -26.94
CA CYS A 22 -5.71 -5.92 -27.94
C CYS A 22 -4.42 -5.91 -28.75
N ARG A 23 -3.53 -6.88 -28.55
CA ARG A 23 -2.55 -7.26 -29.56
C ARG A 23 -3.19 -8.23 -30.53
N LYS A 24 -3.42 -7.75 -31.74
CA LYS A 24 -3.73 -8.58 -32.91
C LYS A 24 -2.45 -9.31 -33.30
N THR A 25 -2.34 -10.60 -33.03
CA THR A 25 -1.36 -11.51 -33.64
C THR A 25 -2.13 -12.53 -34.47
N GLU A 26 -1.81 -12.55 -35.75
CA GLU A 26 -2.35 -13.51 -36.68
C GLU A 26 -1.69 -14.90 -36.51
N ASN A 27 -2.55 -15.93 -36.70
CA ASN A 27 -2.27 -17.31 -37.09
C ASN A 27 -1.71 -18.30 -36.07
N ALA A 28 -2.63 -18.95 -35.32
CA ALA A 28 -2.73 -20.41 -35.16
C ALA A 28 -4.13 -20.75 -34.64
N PRO A 29 -4.78 -21.87 -34.97
CA PRO A 29 -6.03 -22.25 -34.34
C PRO A 29 -5.73 -22.72 -32.91
N ALA A 30 -5.68 -21.77 -32.01
CA ALA A 30 -5.62 -22.05 -30.59
C ALA A 30 -7.01 -22.53 -30.15
N ALA A 31 -7.03 -23.64 -29.41
CA ALA A 31 -8.19 -24.06 -28.65
C ALA A 31 -8.83 -22.84 -27.99
N ALA A 32 -10.16 -22.69 -28.19
CA ALA A 32 -10.91 -21.57 -27.64
C ALA A 32 -10.56 -21.44 -26.13
N PRO A 33 -10.10 -20.27 -25.68
CA PRO A 33 -9.92 -20.07 -24.25
C PRO A 33 -11.30 -20.26 -23.63
N THR A 34 -11.42 -21.25 -22.76
CA THR A 34 -12.57 -21.35 -21.85
C THR A 34 -12.61 -20.01 -21.13
N SER A 35 -13.58 -19.17 -21.47
CA SER A 35 -13.81 -17.91 -20.78
C SER A 35 -14.22 -18.27 -19.35
N THR A 36 -13.24 -18.39 -18.47
CA THR A 36 -13.48 -18.48 -17.03
C THR A 36 -14.14 -17.16 -16.65
N SER A 37 -15.43 -17.19 -16.42
CA SER A 37 -16.18 -16.02 -15.94
C SER A 37 -15.55 -15.60 -14.62
N THR A 38 -14.89 -14.44 -14.60
CA THR A 38 -14.31 -13.85 -13.41
C THR A 38 -15.40 -13.71 -12.37
N SER A 39 -15.29 -14.41 -11.26
CA SER A 39 -16.29 -14.37 -10.19
C SER A 39 -16.13 -13.10 -9.35
N LEU A 40 -17.21 -12.68 -8.68
CA LEU A 40 -17.14 -11.55 -7.74
C LEU A 40 -16.07 -11.78 -6.66
N ASN A 41 -15.91 -13.02 -6.19
CA ASN A 41 -14.89 -13.37 -5.20
C ASN A 41 -13.47 -13.27 -5.75
N ASP A 42 -13.24 -13.59 -7.03
CA ASP A 42 -11.93 -13.45 -7.67
C ASP A 42 -11.51 -11.98 -7.68
N VAL A 43 -12.43 -11.10 -8.09
CA VAL A 43 -12.16 -9.66 -8.10
C VAL A 43 -11.97 -9.11 -6.69
N ALA A 44 -12.80 -9.54 -5.73
CA ALA A 44 -12.71 -9.11 -4.35
C ALA A 44 -11.38 -9.53 -3.70
N ALA A 45 -10.92 -10.76 -3.92
CA ALA A 45 -9.63 -11.24 -3.41
C ALA A 45 -8.47 -10.37 -3.92
N SER A 46 -8.46 -10.08 -5.24
CA SER A 46 -7.48 -9.17 -5.83
C SER A 46 -7.54 -7.78 -5.21
N GLN A 47 -8.73 -7.20 -5.08
CA GLN A 47 -8.92 -5.86 -4.52
C GLN A 47 -8.44 -5.76 -3.06
N ILE A 48 -8.74 -6.76 -2.24
CA ILE A 48 -8.30 -6.82 -0.83
C ILE A 48 -6.78 -6.84 -0.75
N ALA A 49 -6.12 -7.71 -1.53
CA ALA A 49 -4.67 -7.84 -1.50
C ALA A 49 -3.95 -6.58 -1.98
N VAL A 50 -4.37 -6.04 -3.12
CA VAL A 50 -3.77 -4.82 -3.70
C VAL A 50 -4.05 -3.61 -2.82
N ASN A 51 -5.22 -3.50 -2.19
CA ASN A 51 -5.54 -2.41 -1.28
C ASN A 51 -4.60 -2.39 -0.07
N LEU A 52 -4.32 -3.55 0.54
CA LEU A 52 -3.36 -3.65 1.63
C LEU A 52 -1.93 -3.34 1.17
N ALA A 53 -1.47 -3.96 0.06
CA ALA A 53 -0.13 -3.73 -0.47
C ALA A 53 0.10 -2.25 -0.79
N SER A 54 -0.84 -1.61 -1.50
CA SER A 54 -0.78 -0.17 -1.81
C SER A 54 -0.76 0.71 -0.56
N SER A 55 -1.44 0.29 0.51
CA SER A 55 -1.42 1.03 1.78
C SER A 55 -0.06 0.92 2.46
N LEU A 56 0.57 -0.25 2.42
CA LEU A 56 1.90 -0.49 2.98
C LEU A 56 2.98 0.23 2.17
N ASP A 57 2.82 0.36 0.86
CA ASP A 57 3.71 1.12 -0.03
C ASP A 57 3.52 2.64 0.04
N GLY A 58 2.64 3.13 0.92
CA GLY A 58 2.36 4.56 1.04
C GLY A 58 1.61 5.17 -0.16
N ALA A 59 1.06 4.35 -1.07
CA ALA A 59 0.38 4.81 -2.27
C ALA A 59 -0.86 5.67 -1.99
N TYR A 60 -1.43 5.56 -0.80
CA TYR A 60 -2.55 6.38 -0.33
C TYR A 60 -2.11 7.59 0.50
N GLY A 61 -0.79 7.84 0.56
CA GLY A 61 -0.19 9.00 1.23
C GLY A 61 0.19 8.78 2.69
N GLY A 62 0.05 7.57 3.23
CA GLY A 62 0.53 7.19 4.56
C GLY A 62 2.02 6.86 4.58
N SER A 63 2.50 6.40 5.72
CA SER A 63 3.88 5.90 5.87
C SER A 63 4.10 4.69 4.97
N ASN A 64 5.28 4.64 4.36
CA ASN A 64 5.68 3.52 3.53
C ASN A 64 6.46 2.49 4.39
N ALA A 65 5.95 1.29 4.51
CA ALA A 65 6.60 0.22 5.26
C ALA A 65 7.88 -0.31 4.59
N ASN A 66 8.04 -0.03 3.29
CA ASN A 66 9.25 -0.35 2.52
C ASN A 66 10.35 0.72 2.70
N ASP A 67 10.04 1.86 3.30
CA ASP A 67 11.05 2.83 3.69
C ASP A 67 11.68 2.34 5.00
N GLY A 68 12.92 1.94 4.97
CA GLY A 68 13.65 1.53 6.18
C GLY A 68 13.76 2.67 7.19
N VAL A 69 14.15 2.35 8.41
CA VAL A 69 14.43 3.33 9.47
C VAL A 69 15.45 4.38 9.01
N ASP A 70 16.35 3.96 8.13
CA ASP A 70 17.43 4.79 7.59
C ASP A 70 16.98 5.75 6.48
N SER A 71 15.84 5.51 5.86
CA SER A 71 15.31 6.36 4.79
C SER A 71 14.53 7.56 5.32
N ILE A 72 14.14 7.54 6.59
CA ILE A 72 13.49 8.67 7.26
C ILE A 72 14.57 9.71 7.58
N SER A 73 14.98 10.47 6.57
CA SER A 73 15.86 11.60 6.74
C SER A 73 15.02 12.85 7.05
N PHE A 74 15.18 13.37 8.25
CA PHE A 74 14.85 14.76 8.51
C PHE A 74 15.99 15.60 7.92
N ASP A 75 15.65 16.54 7.07
CA ASP A 75 16.59 17.49 6.46
C ASP A 75 17.15 18.43 7.56
N ASP A 76 17.92 17.87 8.46
CA ASP A 76 18.77 18.62 9.36
C ASP A 76 20.11 18.75 8.64
N HIS A 77 20.54 19.97 8.39
CA HIS A 77 21.75 20.35 7.68
C HIS A 77 23.05 19.86 8.38
N HIS A 78 23.10 18.62 8.81
CA HIS A 78 24.30 17.96 9.28
C HIS A 78 24.72 16.86 8.31
N ASP A 79 25.75 17.18 7.55
CA ASP A 79 26.44 16.31 6.61
C ASP A 79 26.84 14.96 7.25
N GLY A 80 26.18 13.89 6.87
CA GLY A 80 26.64 12.53 7.11
C GLY A 80 25.50 11.53 7.40
N PRO A 81 25.64 10.29 6.95
CA PRO A 81 24.70 9.24 7.30
C PRO A 81 24.80 8.94 8.80
N HIS A 82 23.71 9.12 9.53
CA HIS A 82 23.61 8.81 10.99
C HIS A 82 23.57 7.32 11.30
N HIS A 83 23.95 6.48 10.36
CA HIS A 83 23.96 5.02 10.49
C HIS A 83 24.86 4.56 11.62
N GLY A 84 24.27 3.93 12.62
CA GLY A 84 24.99 3.23 13.65
C GLY A 84 25.76 4.07 14.67
N VAL A 85 25.46 5.38 14.77
CA VAL A 85 26.07 6.24 15.79
C VAL A 85 25.42 5.94 17.14
N PRO A 86 26.16 5.52 18.16
CA PRO A 86 25.64 5.41 19.53
C PRO A 86 25.13 6.78 19.99
N ASN A 87 23.96 6.80 20.65
CA ASN A 87 23.25 8.00 21.06
C ASN A 87 22.76 8.89 19.88
N SER A 88 22.23 8.26 18.82
CA SER A 88 21.59 8.98 17.74
C SER A 88 20.57 10.00 18.25
N PRO A 89 20.53 11.22 17.71
CA PRO A 89 19.50 12.21 18.06
C PRO A 89 18.08 11.77 17.70
N LEU A 90 17.92 10.73 16.89
CA LEU A 90 16.63 10.13 16.56
C LEU A 90 16.05 9.29 17.72
N CYS A 91 16.87 8.87 18.68
CA CYS A 91 16.43 8.05 19.79
C CYS A 91 15.45 8.80 20.69
N GLY A 92 14.20 8.32 20.75
CA GLY A 92 13.12 8.97 21.47
C GLY A 92 12.58 10.23 20.77
N PHE A 93 13.04 10.49 19.55
CA PHE A 93 12.54 11.60 18.76
C PHE A 93 11.09 11.34 18.33
N PHE A 94 10.27 12.38 18.44
CA PHE A 94 8.85 12.36 18.14
C PHE A 94 8.57 13.43 17.08
N VAL A 95 7.87 13.03 16.04
CA VAL A 95 7.37 13.94 15.00
C VAL A 95 5.85 13.88 15.02
N ASP A 96 5.23 15.03 15.14
CA ASP A 96 3.80 15.21 14.93
C ASP A 96 3.63 16.35 13.92
N SER A 97 3.17 16.03 12.74
CA SER A 97 3.09 16.96 11.63
C SER A 97 1.72 16.95 10.99
N ALA A 98 1.09 18.10 10.93
CA ALA A 98 -0.09 18.29 10.10
C ALA A 98 0.32 18.28 8.62
N VAL A 99 -0.35 17.43 7.85
CA VAL A 99 -0.20 17.33 6.39
C VAL A 99 -1.28 18.16 5.73
N ASN A 100 -0.88 19.07 4.86
CA ASN A 100 -1.81 19.88 4.07
C ASN A 100 -1.12 20.35 2.80
N TYR A 101 -1.31 19.63 1.71
CA TYR A 101 -0.73 20.01 0.42
C TYR A 101 -1.69 19.76 -0.73
N THR A 102 -1.48 20.52 -1.81
CA THR A 102 -2.24 20.40 -3.05
C THR A 102 -1.29 20.11 -4.19
N THR A 103 -1.62 19.11 -5.00
CA THR A 103 -0.94 18.81 -6.25
C THR A 103 -1.82 19.25 -7.41
N THR A 104 -1.27 20.01 -8.34
CA THR A 104 -1.98 20.42 -9.55
C THR A 104 -1.03 20.32 -10.74
N ASN A 105 -1.43 19.52 -11.72
CA ASN A 105 -0.81 19.43 -13.03
C ASN A 105 -1.89 19.18 -14.09
N ASP A 106 -1.49 18.98 -15.35
CA ASP A 106 -2.43 18.85 -16.48
C ASP A 106 -3.36 17.60 -16.37
N THR A 107 -2.99 16.60 -15.60
CA THR A 107 -3.69 15.31 -15.51
C THR A 107 -4.29 15.03 -14.14
N LEU A 108 -3.83 15.71 -13.10
CA LEU A 108 -4.19 15.45 -11.71
C LEU A 108 -4.38 16.76 -10.94
N LYS A 109 -5.49 16.86 -10.24
CA LYS A 109 -5.71 17.86 -9.19
C LYS A 109 -6.09 17.13 -7.93
N SER A 110 -5.31 17.27 -6.86
CA SER A 110 -5.62 16.61 -5.59
C SER A 110 -5.23 17.48 -4.40
N HIS A 111 -5.90 17.22 -3.30
CA HIS A 111 -5.61 17.78 -2.00
C HIS A 111 -5.46 16.64 -0.99
N THR A 112 -4.37 16.68 -0.21
CA THR A 112 -4.12 15.74 0.88
C THR A 112 -4.08 16.51 2.19
N GLY A 113 -4.86 16.05 3.16
CA GLY A 113 -4.90 16.61 4.50
C GLY A 113 -4.93 15.52 5.57
N GLY A 114 -4.42 15.83 6.76
CA GLY A 114 -4.40 14.91 7.89
C GLY A 114 -3.20 15.12 8.81
N ASN A 115 -2.84 14.07 9.53
CA ASN A 115 -1.71 14.06 10.45
C ASN A 115 -0.81 12.86 10.22
N LEU A 116 0.48 13.09 10.40
CA LEU A 116 1.55 12.09 10.42
C LEU A 116 2.25 12.17 11.78
N THR A 117 2.37 11.04 12.46
CA THR A 117 3.04 10.96 13.74
C THR A 117 4.02 9.81 13.75
N PHE A 118 5.29 10.09 14.06
CA PHE A 118 6.33 9.09 14.18
C PHE A 118 6.96 9.16 15.57
N TYR A 119 7.27 7.99 16.12
CA TYR A 119 8.04 7.84 17.34
C TYR A 119 9.15 6.82 17.12
N PHE A 120 10.41 7.25 17.21
CA PHE A 120 11.56 6.37 17.01
C PHE A 120 11.85 5.55 18.26
N ASN A 121 11.97 4.24 18.08
CA ASN A 121 12.45 3.32 19.10
C ASN A 121 13.96 3.11 18.91
N CYS A 122 14.65 2.87 20.02
CA CYS A 122 16.08 2.59 19.98
C CYS A 122 16.43 1.39 20.84
N ASP A 123 17.41 0.66 20.38
CA ASP A 123 18.15 -0.33 21.18
C ASP A 123 19.59 0.14 21.34
N ASN A 124 20.07 0.17 22.61
CA ASN A 124 21.44 0.60 22.94
C ASN A 124 21.86 1.95 22.34
N GLY A 125 20.93 2.92 22.25
CA GLY A 125 21.19 4.25 21.70
C GLY A 125 21.26 4.31 20.17
N ARG A 126 20.84 3.27 19.46
CA ARG A 126 20.72 3.22 18.00
C ARG A 126 19.27 3.08 17.60
N PRO A 127 18.81 3.73 16.53
CA PRO A 127 17.48 3.50 15.99
C PRO A 127 17.29 2.02 15.64
N ASP A 128 16.26 1.41 16.23
CA ASP A 128 15.89 -0.01 16.02
C ASP A 128 14.55 -0.15 15.31
N GLY A 129 13.83 0.96 15.15
CA GLY A 129 12.53 0.99 14.51
C GLY A 129 11.75 2.26 14.83
N TYR A 130 10.50 2.26 14.45
CA TYR A 130 9.59 3.35 14.77
C TYR A 130 8.14 2.87 14.88
N LYS A 131 7.31 3.72 15.50
CA LYS A 131 5.85 3.60 15.47
C LYS A 131 5.32 4.70 14.56
N ALA A 132 4.42 4.33 13.66
CA ALA A 132 3.71 5.27 12.80
C ALA A 132 2.24 5.32 13.18
N TYR A 133 1.69 6.53 13.27
CA TYR A 133 0.27 6.79 13.47
C TYR A 133 -0.15 7.85 12.46
N ASP A 134 -0.80 7.43 11.40
CA ASP A 134 -1.18 8.30 10.31
C ASP A 134 -2.69 8.30 10.11
N SER A 135 -3.22 9.45 9.76
CA SER A 135 -4.60 9.59 9.30
C SER A 135 -4.64 10.62 8.18
N LEU A 136 -4.61 10.15 6.96
CA LEU A 136 -4.54 10.99 5.77
C LEU A 136 -5.73 10.75 4.86
N ASN A 137 -6.29 11.86 4.37
CA ASN A 137 -7.35 11.86 3.37
C ASN A 137 -6.88 12.62 2.15
N THR A 138 -6.89 11.94 0.99
CA THR A 138 -6.54 12.53 -0.30
C THR A 138 -7.77 12.49 -1.20
N ALA A 139 -8.21 13.64 -1.67
CA ALA A 139 -9.30 13.73 -2.63
C ALA A 139 -8.84 14.51 -3.87
N GLY A 140 -9.36 14.13 -5.03
CA GLY A 140 -8.94 14.79 -6.26
C GLY A 140 -9.70 14.35 -7.48
N THR A 141 -9.24 14.86 -8.62
CA THR A 141 -9.78 14.54 -9.94
C THR A 141 -8.66 14.29 -10.93
N THR A 142 -8.92 13.37 -11.84
CA THR A 142 -8.15 13.16 -13.06
C THR A 142 -9.02 13.54 -14.26
N GLN A 143 -8.54 13.32 -15.47
CA GLN A 143 -9.35 13.48 -16.68
C GLN A 143 -10.49 12.46 -16.80
N LYS A 144 -10.44 11.33 -16.07
CA LYS A 144 -11.36 10.20 -16.22
C LYS A 144 -12.28 9.98 -15.02
N TYR A 145 -11.86 10.36 -13.83
CA TYR A 145 -12.60 10.11 -12.59
C TYR A 145 -12.25 11.11 -11.48
N ALA A 146 -13.17 11.28 -10.55
CA ALA A 146 -12.90 11.82 -9.23
C ALA A 146 -12.54 10.68 -8.27
N PHE A 147 -11.65 10.92 -7.31
CA PHE A 147 -11.22 9.92 -6.34
C PHE A 147 -11.17 10.47 -4.92
N GLN A 148 -11.30 9.56 -3.98
CA GLN A 148 -11.01 9.79 -2.57
C GLN A 148 -10.29 8.57 -1.99
N ASN A 149 -9.18 8.81 -1.30
CA ASN A 149 -8.44 7.81 -0.55
C ASN A 149 -8.38 8.25 0.91
N LEU A 150 -8.64 7.32 1.82
CA LEU A 150 -8.42 7.53 3.26
C LEU A 150 -7.56 6.38 3.76
N VAL A 151 -6.44 6.71 4.38
CA VAL A 151 -5.59 5.74 5.07
C VAL A 151 -5.46 6.13 6.53
N LYS A 152 -5.57 5.14 7.40
CA LYS A 152 -5.21 5.26 8.82
C LYS A 152 -4.29 4.10 9.13
N GLN A 153 -3.13 4.42 9.66
CA GLN A 153 -2.10 3.45 10.00
C GLN A 153 -1.75 3.59 11.49
N ALA A 154 -1.61 2.47 12.15
CA ALA A 154 -1.16 2.38 13.54
C ALA A 154 -0.28 1.15 13.66
N TYR A 155 0.98 1.24 13.24
CA TYR A 155 1.87 0.10 13.24
C TYR A 155 3.25 0.40 13.81
N THR A 156 3.95 -0.66 14.22
CA THR A 156 5.34 -0.64 14.67
C THR A 156 6.19 -1.33 13.62
N ILE A 157 7.26 -0.67 13.24
CA ILE A 157 8.35 -1.23 12.43
C ILE A 157 9.55 -1.46 13.32
N ARG A 158 10.22 -2.61 13.16
CA ARG A 158 11.47 -2.96 13.84
C ARG A 158 12.45 -3.54 12.83
N CYS A 159 13.72 -3.13 12.95
CA CYS A 159 14.81 -3.79 12.23
C CYS A 159 14.97 -5.24 12.74
N LEU A 160 15.04 -6.19 11.84
CA LEU A 160 15.20 -7.61 12.18
C LEU A 160 16.63 -8.10 12.02
N ASP A 161 17.48 -7.33 11.34
CA ASP A 161 18.87 -7.67 11.08
C ASP A 161 19.80 -6.46 11.30
N ASN A 162 21.08 -6.74 11.54
CA ASN A 162 22.08 -5.68 11.75
C ASN A 162 22.39 -4.86 10.48
N GLY A 163 22.01 -5.35 9.32
CA GLY A 163 22.18 -4.67 8.03
C GLY A 163 21.06 -3.71 7.69
N HIS A 164 20.01 -3.68 8.51
CA HIS A 164 18.79 -2.90 8.29
C HIS A 164 18.16 -3.17 6.90
N THR A 165 18.25 -4.43 6.46
CA THR A 165 17.68 -4.87 5.18
C THR A 165 16.32 -5.55 5.35
N LEU A 166 15.99 -5.97 6.59
CA LEU A 166 14.72 -6.61 6.92
C LEU A 166 13.99 -5.85 8.02
N ASN A 167 12.74 -5.56 7.77
CA ASN A 167 11.84 -4.97 8.75
C ASN A 167 10.73 -5.94 9.18
N GLY A 168 10.45 -5.97 10.49
CA GLY A 168 9.26 -6.58 11.04
C GLY A 168 8.15 -5.53 11.21
N VAL A 169 6.95 -5.81 10.71
CA VAL A 169 5.80 -4.88 10.79
C VAL A 169 4.64 -5.54 11.51
N ASN A 170 4.11 -4.86 12.53
CA ASN A 170 2.93 -5.29 13.29
C ASN A 170 2.02 -4.10 13.57
N GLY A 171 0.71 -4.28 13.51
CA GLY A 171 -0.25 -3.23 13.82
C GLY A 171 -1.49 -3.26 12.94
N ASP A 172 -2.13 -2.11 12.79
CA ASP A 172 -3.42 -1.97 12.15
C ASP A 172 -3.36 -0.98 10.99
N ILE A 173 -4.06 -1.30 9.90
CA ILE A 173 -4.29 -0.40 8.78
C ILE A 173 -5.78 -0.37 8.44
N TYR A 174 -6.33 0.83 8.29
CA TYR A 174 -7.57 1.05 7.60
C TYR A 174 -7.29 1.75 6.28
N ALA A 175 -7.77 1.18 5.18
CA ALA A 175 -7.64 1.77 3.86
C ALA A 175 -9.02 1.86 3.17
N TYR A 176 -9.29 3.00 2.56
CA TYR A 176 -10.49 3.26 1.79
C TYR A 176 -10.13 3.95 0.48
N VAL A 177 -10.70 3.47 -0.60
CA VAL A 177 -10.56 4.05 -1.95
C VAL A 177 -11.93 4.15 -2.57
N ALA A 178 -12.26 5.29 -3.14
CA ALA A 178 -13.44 5.48 -3.96
C ALA A 178 -13.06 6.16 -5.28
N LEU A 179 -13.57 5.63 -6.39
CA LEU A 179 -13.45 6.20 -7.74
C LEU A 179 -14.84 6.42 -8.31
N ASN A 180 -15.11 7.66 -8.73
CA ASN A 180 -16.33 8.04 -9.43
C ASN A 180 -15.97 8.42 -10.87
N PHE A 181 -16.27 7.54 -11.82
CA PHE A 181 -15.92 7.72 -13.21
C PHE A 181 -16.82 8.79 -13.86
N PHE A 182 -16.24 9.61 -14.73
CA PHE A 182 -17.02 10.60 -15.53
C PHE A 182 -17.75 9.92 -16.69
N ASP A 183 -17.28 8.74 -17.12
CA ASP A 183 -18.05 7.87 -18.00
C ASP A 183 -19.18 7.21 -17.21
N THR A 184 -20.40 7.62 -17.49
CA THR A 184 -21.61 7.15 -16.80
C THR A 184 -21.97 5.69 -17.08
N THR A 185 -21.30 5.04 -18.04
CA THR A 185 -21.45 3.60 -18.29
C THR A 185 -20.69 2.75 -17.26
N LEU A 186 -19.73 3.34 -16.57
CA LEU A 186 -18.94 2.68 -15.51
C LEU A 186 -19.59 2.92 -14.15
N LYS A 187 -19.71 1.86 -13.37
CA LYS A 187 -20.17 1.98 -11.98
C LYS A 187 -19.04 2.53 -11.10
N PRO A 188 -19.39 3.26 -10.02
CA PRO A 188 -18.41 3.64 -9.02
C PRO A 188 -17.65 2.43 -8.48
N TYR A 189 -16.36 2.61 -8.24
CA TYR A 189 -15.52 1.65 -7.57
C TYR A 189 -15.33 2.09 -6.13
N ILE A 190 -15.54 1.18 -5.19
CA ILE A 190 -15.25 1.38 -3.77
C ILE A 190 -14.54 0.14 -3.26
N ALA A 191 -13.46 0.35 -2.52
CA ALA A 191 -12.81 -0.70 -1.74
C ALA A 191 -12.44 -0.14 -0.37
N SER A 192 -12.70 -0.90 0.68
CA SER A 192 -12.35 -0.54 2.04
C SER A 192 -11.96 -1.78 2.81
N GLY A 193 -10.96 -1.66 3.68
CA GLY A 193 -10.51 -2.77 4.51
C GLY A 193 -9.90 -2.29 5.82
N ASN A 194 -10.22 -3.05 6.89
CA ASN A 194 -9.46 -3.04 8.13
C ASN A 194 -8.55 -4.26 8.12
N TYR A 195 -7.27 -4.04 8.33
CA TYR A 195 -6.24 -5.06 8.31
C TYR A 195 -5.48 -5.05 9.64
N VAL A 196 -5.29 -6.22 10.25
CA VAL A 196 -4.42 -6.42 11.40
C VAL A 196 -3.19 -7.20 10.94
N LEU A 197 -2.04 -6.56 10.99
CA LEU A 197 -0.77 -7.08 10.53
C LEU A 197 -0.10 -7.89 11.63
N ASN A 198 0.32 -9.11 11.34
CA ASN A 198 0.94 -10.00 12.29
C ASN A 198 2.27 -10.51 11.73
N ASN A 199 3.37 -10.02 12.33
CA ASN A 199 4.73 -10.45 12.03
C ASN A 199 5.05 -10.43 10.53
N LEU A 200 4.67 -9.35 9.83
CA LEU A 200 5.12 -9.19 8.47
C LEU A 200 6.62 -8.99 8.44
N VAL A 201 7.30 -9.63 7.52
CA VAL A 201 8.72 -9.40 7.22
C VAL A 201 8.81 -8.75 5.86
N VAL A 202 9.36 -7.55 5.83
CA VAL A 202 9.57 -6.75 4.62
C VAL A 202 11.05 -6.75 4.29
N ASP A 203 11.39 -7.18 3.08
CA ASP A 203 12.72 -7.04 2.51
C ASP A 203 12.82 -5.66 1.84
N LEU A 204 13.71 -4.82 2.36
CA LEU A 204 13.90 -3.45 1.90
C LEU A 204 14.73 -3.35 0.61
N ILE A 205 15.43 -4.41 0.25
CA ILE A 205 16.23 -4.47 -0.99
C ILE A 205 15.31 -4.75 -2.18
N ASP A 206 14.45 -5.76 -2.01
CA ASP A 206 13.52 -6.19 -3.06
C ASP A 206 12.15 -5.51 -2.97
N HIS A 207 11.92 -4.71 -1.93
CA HIS A 207 10.63 -4.07 -1.60
C HIS A 207 9.49 -5.10 -1.60
N ASP A 208 9.72 -6.24 -0.94
CA ASP A 208 8.80 -7.37 -0.90
C ASP A 208 8.41 -7.76 0.52
N ILE A 209 7.16 -8.18 0.69
CA ILE A 209 6.68 -8.77 1.95
C ILE A 209 6.93 -10.28 1.87
N THR A 210 8.01 -10.72 2.47
CA THR A 210 8.52 -12.10 2.33
C THR A 210 7.79 -13.12 3.18
N SER A 211 7.15 -12.69 4.28
CA SER A 211 6.38 -13.57 5.16
C SER A 211 5.46 -12.80 6.11
N GLY A 212 4.67 -13.54 6.89
CA GLY A 212 3.73 -13.02 7.86
C GLY A 212 2.27 -13.14 7.41
N THR A 213 1.37 -12.60 8.20
CA THR A 213 -0.06 -12.67 7.91
C THR A 213 -0.76 -11.34 8.18
N ALA A 214 -1.89 -11.10 7.49
CA ALA A 214 -2.81 -10.04 7.82
C ALA A 214 -4.23 -10.60 7.93
N THR A 215 -4.90 -10.40 9.05
CA THR A 215 -6.35 -10.62 9.10
C THR A 215 -7.07 -9.39 8.57
N PHE A 216 -8.19 -9.60 7.89
CA PHE A 216 -8.91 -8.50 7.28
C PHE A 216 -10.43 -8.62 7.45
N GLN A 217 -11.08 -7.45 7.47
CA GLN A 217 -12.49 -7.26 7.23
C GLN A 217 -12.61 -6.19 6.15
N ALA A 218 -13.13 -6.57 4.99
CA ALA A 218 -13.14 -5.71 3.82
C ALA A 218 -14.49 -5.76 3.09
N TYR A 219 -14.84 -4.65 2.47
CA TYR A 219 -16.01 -4.54 1.61
C TYR A 219 -15.69 -3.70 0.38
N GLY A 220 -16.47 -3.88 -0.66
CA GLY A 220 -16.32 -3.10 -1.86
C GLY A 220 -17.50 -3.21 -2.80
N THR A 221 -17.43 -2.35 -3.82
CA THR A 221 -18.40 -2.33 -4.92
C THR A 221 -17.66 -2.04 -6.22
N ASN A 222 -18.02 -2.75 -7.27
CA ASN A 222 -17.47 -2.59 -8.61
C ASN A 222 -18.50 -2.98 -9.67
N ASN A 223 -18.08 -3.10 -10.93
CA ASN A 223 -18.96 -3.49 -12.04
C ASN A 223 -19.60 -4.89 -11.86
N TYR A 224 -19.00 -5.78 -11.08
CA TYR A 224 -19.50 -7.15 -10.82
C TYR A 224 -20.49 -7.21 -9.67
N GLY A 225 -20.54 -6.20 -8.81
CA GLY A 225 -21.45 -6.12 -7.67
C GLY A 225 -20.79 -5.61 -6.39
N SER A 226 -21.48 -5.80 -5.27
CA SER A 226 -20.99 -5.47 -3.94
C SER A 226 -20.60 -6.75 -3.21
N TRP A 227 -19.57 -6.66 -2.37
CA TRP A 227 -19.06 -7.76 -1.58
C TRP A 227 -18.68 -7.29 -0.17
N SER A 228 -18.71 -8.21 0.78
CA SER A 228 -18.22 -8.02 2.14
C SER A 228 -17.59 -9.34 2.59
N LEU A 229 -16.31 -9.32 2.91
CA LEU A 229 -15.51 -10.50 3.15
C LEU A 229 -14.60 -10.29 4.36
N SER A 230 -14.31 -11.37 5.07
CA SER A 230 -13.31 -11.40 6.13
C SER A 230 -12.46 -12.65 6.00
N GLY A 231 -11.23 -12.59 6.45
CA GLY A 231 -10.32 -13.73 6.36
C GLY A 231 -8.91 -13.40 6.79
N THR A 232 -8.01 -14.28 6.37
CA THR A 232 -6.58 -14.12 6.58
C THR A 232 -5.87 -14.16 5.24
N MET A 233 -4.93 -13.24 5.09
CA MET A 233 -3.97 -13.19 4.00
C MET A 233 -2.62 -13.67 4.55
N THR A 234 -1.97 -14.58 3.84
CA THR A 234 -0.61 -15.06 4.15
C THR A 234 0.34 -14.58 3.06
N PHE A 235 1.40 -13.90 3.43
CA PHE A 235 2.43 -13.45 2.50
C PHE A 235 3.41 -14.57 2.20
N LEU A 236 3.78 -14.73 0.92
CA LEU A 236 4.57 -15.86 0.43
C LEU A 236 5.94 -15.44 -0.11
N GLY A 237 6.22 -14.14 -0.16
CA GLY A 237 7.34 -13.58 -0.90
C GLY A 237 7.11 -13.57 -2.43
N ASN A 238 8.10 -13.05 -3.17
CA ASN A 238 8.00 -12.84 -4.62
C ASN A 238 6.77 -12.02 -5.02
N HIS A 239 6.44 -11.02 -4.22
CA HIS A 239 5.25 -10.17 -4.35
C HIS A 239 3.95 -10.97 -4.44
N GLN A 240 3.83 -12.06 -3.68
CA GLN A 240 2.66 -12.91 -3.68
C GLN A 240 2.04 -13.02 -2.30
N ALA A 241 0.72 -13.07 -2.27
CA ALA A 241 -0.05 -13.39 -1.08
C ALA A 241 -1.13 -14.44 -1.39
N GLN A 242 -1.45 -15.24 -0.37
CA GLN A 242 -2.51 -16.23 -0.40
C GLN A 242 -3.69 -15.75 0.43
N ILE A 243 -4.89 -15.83 -0.14
CA ILE A 243 -6.16 -15.62 0.57
C ILE A 243 -7.03 -16.86 0.39
N VAL A 244 -7.70 -17.31 1.46
CA VAL A 244 -8.69 -18.37 1.40
C VAL A 244 -10.08 -17.77 1.61
N LEU A 245 -10.95 -17.84 0.60
CA LEU A 245 -12.32 -17.37 0.62
C LEU A 245 -13.27 -18.49 0.19
N ASN A 246 -14.27 -18.79 1.01
CA ASN A 246 -15.28 -19.80 0.68
C ASN A 246 -14.69 -21.15 0.23
N ASN A 247 -13.66 -21.63 0.92
CA ASN A 247 -12.90 -22.86 0.62
C ASN A 247 -12.13 -22.85 -0.70
N LYS A 248 -12.00 -21.70 -1.37
CA LYS A 248 -11.15 -21.52 -2.54
C LYS A 248 -9.91 -20.74 -2.16
N THR A 249 -8.75 -21.23 -2.58
CA THR A 249 -7.45 -20.57 -2.38
C THR A 249 -7.14 -19.69 -3.56
N TYR A 250 -6.72 -18.47 -3.28
CA TYR A 250 -6.27 -17.48 -4.27
C TYR A 250 -4.82 -17.14 -3.99
N ILE A 251 -3.98 -17.24 -5.00
CA ILE A 251 -2.63 -16.68 -5.00
C ILE A 251 -2.70 -15.39 -5.82
N ILE A 252 -2.32 -14.28 -5.22
CA ILE A 252 -2.45 -12.95 -5.82
C ILE A 252 -1.07 -12.32 -5.93
N ASN A 253 -0.73 -11.81 -7.10
CA ASN A 253 0.42 -10.94 -7.26
C ASN A 253 0.07 -9.55 -6.72
N LEU A 254 0.79 -9.08 -5.71
CA LEU A 254 0.52 -7.84 -4.98
C LEU A 254 0.74 -6.58 -5.82
N ILE A 255 1.58 -6.65 -6.86
CA ILE A 255 1.84 -5.52 -7.76
C ILE A 255 0.77 -5.41 -8.84
N SER A 256 0.44 -6.53 -9.49
CA SER A 256 -0.46 -6.52 -10.65
C SER A 256 -1.91 -6.85 -10.32
N GLY A 257 -2.18 -7.39 -9.13
CA GLY A 257 -3.49 -7.91 -8.77
C GLY A 257 -3.89 -9.19 -9.53
N GLN A 258 -3.00 -9.76 -10.32
CA GLN A 258 -3.30 -10.98 -11.06
C GLN A 258 -3.49 -12.17 -10.11
N LEU A 259 -4.51 -12.97 -10.40
CA LEU A 259 -4.87 -14.17 -9.66
C LEU A 259 -4.32 -15.41 -10.35
N THR A 260 -3.71 -16.27 -9.55
CA THR A 260 -3.50 -17.69 -9.87
C THR A 260 -4.38 -18.49 -8.92
N SER A 261 -5.44 -19.10 -9.39
CA SER A 261 -6.32 -19.94 -8.54
C SER A 261 -5.93 -21.40 -8.69
N HIS A 262 -5.94 -22.10 -7.60
CA HIS A 262 -5.80 -23.57 -7.55
C HIS A 262 -7.09 -24.20 -7.02
#